data_5529bb32143ec648c88ed28267c7a8f4
#
_entry.id   5529bb32143ec648c88ed28267c7a8f4
#
_cell.length_a   1.000
_cell.length_b   1.000
_cell.length_c   1.000
_cell.angle_alpha   90.00
_cell.angle_beta   90.00
_cell.angle_gamma   90.00
#
_symmetry.space_group_name_H-M   'P 1'
#
loop_
_entity.id
_entity.type
_entity.pdbx_description
1 polymer ?
#
loop_
_entity_poly.entity_id
_entity_poly.type
_entity_poly.pdbx_seq_one_letter_code
_entity_poly.pdbx_strand_id
1 'polypeptide(L)'
;MSLGKLTVNGRQDGFLCEGKPFFWFADTCWSAFTSITEADWDYYLTRRAEQGMNVLQINTLPQWDRCCPDLGIWPYASEDGVHFDWSRPNQAYWDRAAAMCRNAVEHGIRPALVLMWCNYVPGTWGAKIAEHCGAEVMPREEVRAHVARVVENLGEFDPIYVVTGDTDFTSDEAIAYYEDALDEVIKRAPEALRTMHINRGNRTIPSQYLERLDFYMFQPGHNYEGQPEAWHLPQDFIANYPKKPMVNSEPCYEQMGASRNVYWRFTAQDCRASVWSSILAGASAGVTYGAHGVWNWQTSKSQGSVLGEGFDMPFRWQECLQFAGVWDFGAIEHVLAGLGATASDDALAVVPAQELLDDAREAI
;
A
#
# COMPACT_ATOMS: atom_id res chain seq x y z
N MET A 1 17.40 -13.79 7.82
CA MET A 1 18.28 -12.66 7.49
C MET A 1 17.55 -11.37 7.86
N SER A 2 18.25 -10.30 8.29
CA SER A 2 17.65 -8.97 8.45
C SER A 2 17.88 -8.18 7.18
N LEU A 3 16.89 -7.41 6.74
CA LEU A 3 16.99 -6.50 5.57
C LEU A 3 17.77 -5.20 5.90
N GLY A 4 18.22 -5.05 7.15
CA GLY A 4 18.84 -3.82 7.64
C GLY A 4 17.80 -2.76 8.07
N LYS A 5 18.23 -1.81 8.90
CA LYS A 5 17.35 -0.75 9.42
C LYS A 5 17.06 0.27 8.33
N LEU A 6 15.74 0.51 8.09
CA LEU A 6 15.27 1.55 7.19
C LEU A 6 15.02 2.84 7.98
N THR A 7 15.51 3.97 7.46
CA THR A 7 15.36 5.30 8.07
C THR A 7 15.04 6.35 7.02
N VAL A 8 14.45 7.47 7.44
CA VAL A 8 14.32 8.66 6.59
C VAL A 8 15.69 9.35 6.49
N ASN A 9 16.05 9.87 5.32
CA ASN A 9 17.29 10.61 5.09
C ASN A 9 17.29 12.00 5.73
N GLY A 10 18.45 12.64 5.83
CA GLY A 10 18.60 13.95 6.45
C GLY A 10 17.85 15.06 5.69
N ARG A 11 17.68 14.93 4.38
CA ARG A 11 16.93 15.88 3.55
C ARG A 11 15.41 15.77 3.70
N GLN A 12 14.90 14.75 4.37
CA GLN A 12 13.47 14.48 4.54
C GLN A 12 12.73 14.30 3.18
N ASP A 13 13.34 13.60 2.22
CA ASP A 13 12.75 13.37 0.89
C ASP A 13 12.94 11.94 0.36
N GLY A 14 13.55 11.05 1.13
CA GLY A 14 13.79 9.67 0.74
C GLY A 14 14.18 8.78 1.92
N PHE A 15 14.54 7.54 1.62
CA PHE A 15 14.91 6.53 2.61
C PHE A 15 16.35 6.07 2.47
N LEU A 16 16.92 5.66 3.60
CA LEU A 16 18.20 4.98 3.69
C LEU A 16 18.02 3.62 4.36
N CYS A 17 18.63 2.59 3.78
CA CYS A 17 18.76 1.27 4.40
C CYS A 17 20.22 1.06 4.79
N GLU A 18 20.50 0.92 6.09
CA GLU A 18 21.88 0.87 6.61
C GLU A 18 22.76 2.01 6.07
N GLY A 19 22.21 3.23 5.98
CA GLY A 19 22.86 4.42 5.48
C GLY A 19 23.06 4.49 3.95
N LYS A 20 22.56 3.52 3.19
CA LYS A 20 22.58 3.53 1.73
C LYS A 20 21.24 3.96 1.16
N PRO A 21 21.21 4.68 0.03
CA PRO A 21 19.96 5.03 -0.64
C PRO A 21 19.04 3.82 -0.81
N PHE A 22 17.77 4.02 -0.50
CA PHE A 22 16.72 3.02 -0.68
C PHE A 22 15.57 3.68 -1.39
N PHE A 23 15.26 3.23 -2.60
CA PHE A 23 14.08 3.63 -3.34
C PHE A 23 12.96 2.62 -3.09
N TRP A 24 11.84 3.08 -2.55
CA TRP A 24 10.68 2.23 -2.33
C TRP A 24 10.12 1.77 -3.68
N PHE A 25 10.27 0.50 -4.00
CA PHE A 25 9.58 -0.13 -5.13
C PHE A 25 8.74 -1.30 -4.61
N ALA A 26 7.44 -1.07 -4.52
CA ALA A 26 6.52 -2.02 -3.93
C ALA A 26 5.56 -2.66 -4.93
N ASP A 27 4.96 -3.80 -4.52
CA ASP A 27 3.73 -4.33 -5.11
C ASP A 27 2.58 -4.21 -4.11
N THR A 28 1.36 -4.23 -4.63
CA THR A 28 0.14 -4.37 -3.84
C THR A 28 -0.33 -5.81 -3.87
N CYS A 29 -0.32 -6.47 -2.74
CA CYS A 29 -0.85 -7.82 -2.60
C CYS A 29 -1.73 -7.89 -1.35
N TRP A 30 -2.80 -7.08 -1.36
CA TRP A 30 -3.64 -6.83 -0.19
C TRP A 30 -4.16 -8.11 0.46
N SER A 31 -4.51 -9.12 -0.36
CA SER A 31 -5.15 -10.37 0.09
C SER A 31 -4.15 -11.49 0.42
N ALA A 32 -2.83 -11.20 0.49
CA ALA A 32 -1.81 -12.24 0.57
C ALA A 32 -2.06 -13.27 1.69
N PHE A 33 -2.25 -12.80 2.91
CA PHE A 33 -2.34 -13.69 4.07
C PHE A 33 -3.57 -14.62 4.05
N THR A 34 -4.64 -14.25 3.39
CA THR A 34 -5.88 -15.03 3.32
C THR A 34 -6.03 -15.89 2.06
N SER A 35 -5.27 -15.56 0.99
CA SER A 35 -5.61 -16.10 -0.34
C SER A 35 -4.51 -16.88 -1.02
N ILE A 36 -3.23 -16.70 -0.61
CA ILE A 36 -2.09 -17.27 -1.34
C ILE A 36 -1.61 -18.57 -0.69
N THR A 37 -1.48 -19.64 -1.46
CA THR A 37 -0.86 -20.89 -0.97
C THR A 37 0.64 -20.70 -0.73
N GLU A 38 1.28 -21.54 0.07
CA GLU A 38 2.73 -21.46 0.31
C GLU A 38 3.54 -21.60 -0.98
N ALA A 39 3.15 -22.53 -1.86
CA ALA A 39 3.84 -22.75 -3.13
C ALA A 39 3.67 -21.56 -4.08
N ASP A 40 2.48 -20.97 -4.15
CA ASP A 40 2.23 -19.78 -4.96
C ASP A 40 2.97 -18.55 -4.40
N TRP A 41 3.10 -18.47 -3.07
CA TRP A 41 3.79 -17.38 -2.40
C TRP A 41 5.28 -17.34 -2.72
N ASP A 42 5.97 -18.47 -2.64
CA ASP A 42 7.39 -18.57 -2.98
C ASP A 42 7.65 -18.22 -4.44
N TYR A 43 6.81 -18.72 -5.35
CA TYR A 43 6.89 -18.36 -6.78
C TYR A 43 6.65 -16.86 -7.02
N TYR A 44 5.64 -16.29 -6.39
CA TYR A 44 5.32 -14.87 -6.48
C TYR A 44 6.48 -14.00 -6.00
N LEU A 45 7.04 -14.29 -4.83
CA LEU A 45 8.17 -13.55 -4.27
C LEU A 45 9.42 -13.64 -5.15
N THR A 46 9.72 -14.85 -5.66
CA THR A 46 10.84 -15.04 -6.60
C THR A 46 10.70 -14.12 -7.80
N ARG A 47 9.50 -14.09 -8.42
CA ARG A 47 9.26 -13.23 -9.58
C ARG A 47 9.35 -11.75 -9.25
N ARG A 48 8.79 -11.32 -8.11
CA ARG A 48 8.83 -9.90 -7.69
C ARG A 48 10.24 -9.44 -7.34
N ALA A 49 11.03 -10.29 -6.69
CA ALA A 49 12.45 -10.02 -6.43
C ALA A 49 13.26 -9.89 -7.74
N GLU A 50 13.04 -10.77 -8.74
CA GLU A 50 13.66 -10.66 -10.07
C GLU A 50 13.29 -9.35 -10.79
N GLN A 51 12.10 -8.82 -10.53
CA GLN A 51 11.60 -7.56 -11.08
C GLN A 51 12.10 -6.32 -10.31
N GLY A 52 12.88 -6.53 -9.22
CA GLY A 52 13.51 -5.47 -8.44
C GLY A 52 12.65 -4.93 -7.30
N MET A 53 11.51 -5.54 -6.99
CA MET A 53 10.68 -5.10 -5.86
C MET A 53 11.37 -5.37 -4.53
N ASN A 54 11.27 -4.41 -3.61
CA ASN A 54 11.90 -4.45 -2.30
C ASN A 54 10.93 -4.18 -1.13
N VAL A 55 9.67 -3.86 -1.44
CA VAL A 55 8.58 -3.70 -0.47
C VAL A 55 7.33 -4.40 -0.95
N LEU A 56 6.49 -4.85 -0.02
CA LEU A 56 5.21 -5.50 -0.32
C LEU A 56 4.12 -5.01 0.62
N GLN A 57 3.09 -4.38 0.08
CA GLN A 57 1.92 -3.90 0.83
C GLN A 57 0.92 -5.04 1.03
N ILE A 58 0.63 -5.37 2.30
CA ILE A 58 -0.24 -6.48 2.68
C ILE A 58 -1.21 -6.04 3.77
N ASN A 59 -2.48 -6.41 3.67
CA ASN A 59 -3.44 -6.25 4.76
C ASN A 59 -3.26 -7.32 5.84
N THR A 60 -3.28 -6.90 7.09
CA THR A 60 -3.28 -7.80 8.24
C THR A 60 -4.65 -8.39 8.55
N LEU A 61 -5.70 -7.75 8.04
CA LEU A 61 -7.09 -8.21 8.04
C LEU A 61 -7.52 -8.62 6.63
N PRO A 62 -8.52 -9.47 6.46
CA PRO A 62 -9.01 -9.86 5.14
C PRO A 62 -9.44 -8.65 4.32
N GLN A 63 -8.95 -8.55 3.09
CA GLN A 63 -9.42 -7.53 2.16
C GLN A 63 -10.90 -7.77 1.82
N TRP A 64 -11.72 -6.72 1.91
CA TRP A 64 -13.16 -6.82 1.72
C TRP A 64 -13.59 -7.21 0.29
N ASP A 65 -12.81 -6.81 -0.69
CA ASP A 65 -13.01 -7.08 -2.11
C ASP A 65 -12.06 -8.14 -2.69
N ARG A 66 -11.50 -8.99 -1.82
CA ARG A 66 -10.69 -10.14 -2.23
C ARG A 66 -11.47 -11.12 -3.10
N CYS A 67 -10.78 -11.85 -3.94
CA CYS A 67 -11.40 -12.93 -4.70
C CYS A 67 -11.85 -14.09 -3.81
N CYS A 68 -13.00 -14.67 -4.14
CA CYS A 68 -13.56 -15.83 -3.47
C CYS A 68 -13.49 -17.07 -4.39
N PRO A 69 -13.32 -18.31 -3.85
CA PRO A 69 -13.02 -18.59 -2.45
C PRO A 69 -11.59 -18.22 -2.06
N ASP A 70 -11.39 -17.83 -0.80
CA ASP A 70 -10.07 -17.74 -0.17
C ASP A 70 -9.67 -19.08 0.49
N LEU A 71 -8.62 -19.10 1.30
CA LEU A 71 -8.13 -20.31 1.95
C LEU A 71 -8.96 -20.72 3.19
N GLY A 72 -9.92 -19.90 3.63
CA GLY A 72 -10.68 -20.15 4.85
C GLY A 72 -9.86 -20.04 6.13
N ILE A 73 -8.74 -19.30 6.10
CA ILE A 73 -7.87 -19.05 7.25
C ILE A 73 -7.88 -17.56 7.54
N TRP A 74 -8.47 -17.16 8.65
CA TRP A 74 -8.67 -15.76 9.01
C TRP A 74 -8.05 -15.41 10.37
N PRO A 75 -7.78 -14.13 10.66
CA PRO A 75 -7.05 -13.69 11.86
C PRO A 75 -7.80 -13.91 13.18
N TYR A 76 -9.11 -14.03 13.10
CA TYR A 76 -10.01 -14.27 14.22
C TYR A 76 -10.98 -15.39 13.88
N ALA A 77 -11.63 -15.96 14.90
CA ALA A 77 -12.65 -16.98 14.69
C ALA A 77 -13.79 -16.42 13.82
N SER A 78 -14.13 -17.16 12.78
CA SER A 78 -15.17 -16.83 11.82
C SER A 78 -15.64 -18.09 11.11
N GLU A 79 -16.88 -18.13 10.69
CA GLU A 79 -17.43 -19.23 9.87
C GLU A 79 -17.47 -18.88 8.38
N ASP A 80 -17.46 -17.59 8.05
CA ASP A 80 -17.66 -17.08 6.67
C ASP A 80 -16.56 -16.13 6.18
N GLY A 81 -15.62 -15.72 7.05
CA GLY A 81 -14.57 -14.77 6.72
C GLY A 81 -15.05 -13.32 6.58
N VAL A 82 -16.24 -13.02 7.06
CA VAL A 82 -16.88 -11.70 7.03
C VAL A 82 -17.25 -11.24 8.45
N HIS A 83 -17.84 -12.14 9.25
CA HIS A 83 -18.17 -11.91 10.65
C HIS A 83 -17.12 -12.52 11.55
N PHE A 84 -16.48 -11.69 12.38
CA PHE A 84 -15.37 -12.10 13.23
C PHE A 84 -15.72 -12.01 14.72
N ASP A 85 -15.40 -13.07 15.47
CA ASP A 85 -15.30 -12.97 16.92
C ASP A 85 -13.93 -12.37 17.29
N TRP A 86 -13.89 -11.05 17.41
CA TRP A 86 -12.67 -10.28 17.66
C TRP A 86 -11.95 -10.64 18.96
N SER A 87 -12.69 -11.25 19.92
CA SER A 87 -12.11 -11.73 21.19
C SER A 87 -11.35 -13.05 21.04
N ARG A 88 -11.48 -13.74 19.89
CA ARG A 88 -10.92 -15.08 19.66
C ARG A 88 -9.93 -15.08 18.49
N PRO A 89 -8.66 -14.69 18.73
CA PRO A 89 -7.62 -14.71 17.70
C PRO A 89 -7.33 -16.14 17.25
N ASN A 90 -7.03 -16.28 15.96
CA ASN A 90 -6.63 -17.55 15.36
C ASN A 90 -5.10 -17.60 15.22
N GLN A 91 -4.41 -18.28 16.13
CA GLN A 91 -2.95 -18.35 16.10
C GLN A 91 -2.41 -18.98 14.82
N ALA A 92 -3.11 -19.94 14.21
CA ALA A 92 -2.67 -20.56 12.96
C ALA A 92 -2.57 -19.54 11.79
N TYR A 93 -3.44 -18.53 11.78
CA TYR A 93 -3.32 -17.42 10.83
C TYR A 93 -2.05 -16.59 11.06
N TRP A 94 -1.76 -16.26 12.33
CA TRP A 94 -0.60 -15.43 12.67
C TRP A 94 0.72 -16.18 12.46
N ASP A 95 0.77 -17.48 12.76
CA ASP A 95 1.92 -18.34 12.47
C ASP A 95 2.19 -18.39 10.95
N ARG A 96 1.11 -18.53 10.17
CA ARG A 96 1.18 -18.49 8.71
C ARG A 96 1.66 -17.12 8.20
N ALA A 97 1.09 -16.02 8.67
CA ALA A 97 1.51 -14.67 8.30
C ALA A 97 2.99 -14.43 8.62
N ALA A 98 3.46 -14.90 9.79
CA ALA A 98 4.87 -14.85 10.17
C ALA A 98 5.77 -15.65 9.21
N ALA A 99 5.35 -16.87 8.82
CA ALA A 99 6.08 -17.67 7.84
C ALA A 99 6.14 -16.96 6.47
N MET A 100 5.05 -16.34 6.03
CA MET A 100 5.00 -15.56 4.79
C MET A 100 5.88 -14.31 4.85
N CYS A 101 5.90 -13.57 5.96
CA CYS A 101 6.81 -12.44 6.15
C CYS A 101 8.28 -12.88 6.15
N ARG A 102 8.59 -14.00 6.81
CA ARG A 102 9.95 -14.57 6.80
C ARG A 102 10.41 -14.88 5.37
N ASN A 103 9.58 -15.55 4.59
CA ASN A 103 9.87 -15.86 3.20
C ASN A 103 10.05 -14.58 2.36
N ALA A 104 9.23 -13.54 2.55
CA ALA A 104 9.40 -12.25 1.87
C ALA A 104 10.77 -11.61 2.20
N VAL A 105 11.16 -11.60 3.48
CA VAL A 105 12.47 -11.10 3.93
C VAL A 105 13.63 -11.91 3.34
N GLU A 106 13.49 -13.22 3.21
CA GLU A 106 14.51 -14.10 2.57
C GLU A 106 14.68 -13.78 1.08
N HIS A 107 13.64 -13.28 0.41
CA HIS A 107 13.69 -12.77 -0.96
C HIS A 107 14.12 -11.30 -1.07
N GLY A 108 14.48 -10.65 0.02
CA GLY A 108 14.88 -9.24 0.01
C GLY A 108 13.72 -8.25 0.01
N ILE A 109 12.50 -8.70 0.27
CA ILE A 109 11.27 -7.90 0.21
C ILE A 109 10.77 -7.60 1.63
N ARG A 110 10.65 -6.31 1.97
CA ARG A 110 10.18 -5.83 3.28
C ARG A 110 8.65 -5.78 3.32
N PRO A 111 8.01 -6.37 4.33
CA PRO A 111 6.57 -6.20 4.51
C PRO A 111 6.21 -4.75 4.88
N ALA A 112 5.19 -4.19 4.23
CA ALA A 112 4.49 -2.98 4.64
C ALA A 112 3.07 -3.40 5.04
N LEU A 113 2.83 -3.46 6.35
CA LEU A 113 1.64 -4.07 6.94
C LEU A 113 0.57 -3.02 7.18
N VAL A 114 -0.56 -3.15 6.48
CA VAL A 114 -1.74 -2.32 6.71
C VAL A 114 -2.52 -2.87 7.89
N LEU A 115 -2.68 -2.04 8.93
CA LEU A 115 -3.26 -2.44 10.19
C LEU A 115 -4.79 -2.43 10.15
N MET A 116 -5.38 -1.31 9.69
CA MET A 116 -6.82 -1.06 9.74
C MET A 116 -7.30 -0.53 8.40
N TRP A 117 -7.80 -1.40 7.52
CA TRP A 117 -8.48 -0.94 6.31
C TRP A 117 -9.81 -0.28 6.65
N CYS A 118 -10.22 0.72 5.88
CA CYS A 118 -11.37 1.58 6.21
C CYS A 118 -12.69 0.84 6.40
N ASN A 119 -12.89 -0.33 5.80
CA ASN A 119 -14.10 -1.12 6.00
C ASN A 119 -14.27 -1.67 7.44
N TYR A 120 -13.20 -1.73 8.21
CA TYR A 120 -13.22 -2.15 9.62
C TYR A 120 -13.40 -0.98 10.59
N VAL A 121 -13.50 0.26 10.09
CA VAL A 121 -13.54 1.48 10.88
C VAL A 121 -14.84 2.22 10.64
N PRO A 122 -15.66 2.47 11.68
CA PRO A 122 -16.96 3.10 11.52
C PRO A 122 -16.87 4.52 10.95
N GLY A 123 -17.93 4.96 10.29
CA GLY A 123 -18.02 6.30 9.72
C GLY A 123 -17.24 6.52 8.42
N THR A 124 -16.48 5.51 7.94
CA THR A 124 -15.75 5.57 6.66
C THR A 124 -16.65 5.16 5.49
N TRP A 125 -16.18 5.47 4.27
CA TRP A 125 -16.85 5.02 3.05
C TRP A 125 -16.81 3.48 2.91
N GLY A 126 -15.68 2.86 3.27
CA GLY A 126 -15.51 1.40 3.18
C GLY A 126 -16.41 0.64 4.13
N ALA A 127 -16.62 1.14 5.36
CA ALA A 127 -17.58 0.55 6.29
C ALA A 127 -19.01 0.56 5.74
N LYS A 128 -19.42 1.68 5.12
CA LYS A 128 -20.76 1.79 4.49
C LYS A 128 -20.96 0.80 3.35
N ILE A 129 -19.94 0.53 2.55
CA ILE A 129 -20.00 -0.47 1.48
C ILE A 129 -20.01 -1.89 2.07
N ALA A 130 -19.11 -2.16 3.02
CA ALA A 130 -19.00 -3.47 3.67
C ALA A 130 -20.29 -3.89 4.38
N GLU A 131 -21.04 -2.96 4.95
CA GLU A 131 -22.35 -3.19 5.57
C GLU A 131 -23.35 -3.85 4.60
N HIS A 132 -23.28 -3.53 3.30
CA HIS A 132 -24.13 -4.18 2.28
C HIS A 132 -23.84 -5.66 2.10
N CYS A 133 -22.67 -6.14 2.55
CA CYS A 133 -22.29 -7.54 2.58
C CYS A 133 -22.47 -8.17 3.96
N GLY A 134 -23.04 -7.44 4.91
CA GLY A 134 -23.16 -7.85 6.30
C GLY A 134 -21.83 -7.83 7.08
N ALA A 135 -20.77 -7.27 6.52
CA ALA A 135 -19.49 -7.16 7.22
C ALA A 135 -19.58 -6.12 8.35
N GLU A 136 -18.95 -6.43 9.47
CA GLU A 136 -18.98 -5.61 10.67
C GLU A 136 -17.68 -4.86 10.86
N VAL A 137 -17.77 -3.64 11.43
CA VAL A 137 -16.60 -2.89 11.89
C VAL A 137 -15.98 -3.59 13.10
N MET A 138 -14.67 -3.39 13.30
CA MET A 138 -14.01 -3.86 14.50
C MET A 138 -14.50 -3.04 15.72
N PRO A 139 -14.86 -3.66 16.87
CA PRO A 139 -15.11 -2.91 18.10
C PRO A 139 -13.86 -2.10 18.51
N ARG A 140 -14.05 -0.85 18.92
CA ARG A 140 -12.93 0.04 19.21
C ARG A 140 -12.00 -0.47 20.30
N GLU A 141 -12.54 -1.15 21.29
CA GLU A 141 -11.78 -1.80 22.37
C GLU A 141 -10.83 -2.89 21.87
N GLU A 142 -11.08 -3.46 20.69
CA GLU A 142 -10.24 -4.49 20.08
C GLU A 142 -9.10 -3.91 19.20
N VAL A 143 -9.15 -2.65 18.83
CA VAL A 143 -8.16 -2.04 17.93
C VAL A 143 -6.74 -2.15 18.48
N ARG A 144 -6.53 -1.73 19.75
CA ARG A 144 -5.20 -1.82 20.38
C ARG A 144 -4.72 -3.25 20.53
N ALA A 145 -5.63 -4.18 20.84
CA ALA A 145 -5.31 -5.60 20.94
C ALA A 145 -4.92 -6.20 19.59
N HIS A 146 -5.61 -5.79 18.51
CA HIS A 146 -5.26 -6.19 17.15
C HIS A 146 -3.85 -5.69 16.76
N VAL A 147 -3.57 -4.40 16.91
CA VAL A 147 -2.26 -3.83 16.60
C VAL A 147 -1.16 -4.47 17.43
N ALA A 148 -1.40 -4.69 18.73
CA ALA A 148 -0.47 -5.40 19.60
C ALA A 148 -0.12 -6.77 19.03
N ARG A 149 -1.11 -7.52 18.59
CA ARG A 149 -0.94 -8.87 18.01
C ARG A 149 -0.15 -8.82 16.70
N VAL A 150 -0.41 -7.84 15.84
CA VAL A 150 0.39 -7.65 14.62
C VAL A 150 1.87 -7.44 14.98
N VAL A 151 2.15 -6.53 15.90
CA VAL A 151 3.54 -6.24 16.31
C VAL A 151 4.20 -7.45 16.99
N GLU A 152 3.48 -8.17 17.85
CA GLU A 152 3.98 -9.34 18.57
C GLU A 152 4.33 -10.51 17.63
N ASN A 153 3.51 -10.75 16.61
CA ASN A 153 3.72 -11.87 15.68
C ASN A 153 4.61 -11.52 14.47
N LEU A 154 4.61 -10.26 14.02
CA LEU A 154 5.23 -9.88 12.75
C LEU A 154 6.36 -8.83 12.92
N GLY A 155 6.55 -8.26 14.09
CA GLY A 155 7.55 -7.19 14.34
C GLY A 155 9.01 -7.66 14.16
N GLU A 156 9.31 -8.94 14.33
CA GLU A 156 10.66 -9.51 14.12
C GLU A 156 11.16 -9.35 12.67
N PHE A 157 10.26 -9.14 11.70
CA PHE A 157 10.57 -8.97 10.28
C PHE A 157 10.86 -7.52 9.91
N ASP A 158 10.96 -6.61 10.89
CA ASP A 158 11.20 -5.17 10.71
C ASP A 158 10.26 -4.54 9.65
N PRO A 159 8.93 -4.72 9.81
CA PRO A 159 7.96 -4.22 8.84
C PRO A 159 7.82 -2.70 8.93
N ILE A 160 7.32 -2.10 7.84
CA ILE A 160 6.77 -0.75 7.85
C ILE A 160 5.30 -0.86 8.26
N TYR A 161 4.85 -0.02 9.20
CA TYR A 161 3.45 -0.02 9.63
C TYR A 161 2.66 1.05 8.88
N VAL A 162 1.66 0.60 8.12
CA VAL A 162 0.68 1.45 7.45
C VAL A 162 -0.58 1.43 8.29
N VAL A 163 -0.80 2.48 9.07
CA VAL A 163 -1.83 2.49 10.12
C VAL A 163 -3.24 2.38 9.55
N THR A 164 -3.47 2.99 8.39
CA THR A 164 -4.78 3.04 7.73
C THR A 164 -4.72 2.39 6.36
N GLY A 165 -5.88 1.96 5.85
CA GLY A 165 -6.05 1.60 4.45
C GLY A 165 -7.23 2.36 3.85
N ASP A 166 -6.98 3.13 2.80
CA ASP A 166 -7.97 3.78 1.95
C ASP A 166 -8.98 4.70 2.70
N THR A 167 -8.49 5.38 3.73
CA THR A 167 -9.32 6.23 4.59
C THR A 167 -9.42 7.67 4.11
N ASP A 168 -10.52 8.32 4.43
CA ASP A 168 -10.82 9.73 4.12
C ASP A 168 -10.88 10.65 5.36
N PHE A 169 -10.80 10.09 6.57
CA PHE A 169 -10.88 10.79 7.86
C PHE A 169 -12.15 11.66 8.04
N THR A 170 -13.28 11.24 7.47
CA THR A 170 -14.51 12.06 7.43
C THR A 170 -15.28 12.12 8.75
N SER A 171 -14.92 11.34 9.76
CA SER A 171 -15.57 11.35 11.06
C SER A 171 -14.58 11.38 12.23
N ASP A 172 -14.97 12.04 13.32
CA ASP A 172 -14.20 12.03 14.57
C ASP A 172 -14.05 10.62 15.13
N GLU A 173 -15.03 9.75 14.89
CA GLU A 173 -14.99 8.37 15.31
C GLU A 173 -13.90 7.59 14.54
N ALA A 174 -13.83 7.72 13.21
CA ALA A 174 -12.77 7.11 12.41
C ALA A 174 -11.38 7.62 12.84
N ILE A 175 -11.26 8.92 13.07
CA ILE A 175 -10.01 9.52 13.59
C ILE A 175 -9.62 8.87 14.91
N ALA A 176 -10.56 8.68 15.84
CA ALA A 176 -10.27 8.07 17.14
C ALA A 176 -9.81 6.60 17.05
N TYR A 177 -10.34 5.82 16.10
CA TYR A 177 -9.86 4.45 15.82
C TYR A 177 -8.41 4.44 15.34
N TYR A 178 -8.08 5.29 14.38
CA TYR A 178 -6.71 5.38 13.86
C TYR A 178 -5.73 5.96 14.88
N GLU A 179 -6.21 6.85 15.77
CA GLU A 179 -5.42 7.33 16.91
C GLU A 179 -5.03 6.15 17.83
N ASP A 180 -6.00 5.31 18.20
CA ASP A 180 -5.74 4.13 19.03
C ASP A 180 -4.75 3.16 18.36
N ALA A 181 -4.86 2.95 17.05
CA ALA A 181 -3.94 2.12 16.30
C ALA A 181 -2.52 2.71 16.24
N LEU A 182 -2.39 4.01 15.93
CA LEU A 182 -1.11 4.70 15.84
C LEU A 182 -0.40 4.75 17.20
N ASP A 183 -1.13 5.05 18.28
CA ASP A 183 -0.60 5.04 19.64
C ASP A 183 0.01 3.69 20.00
N GLU A 184 -0.68 2.60 19.67
CA GLU A 184 -0.20 1.26 20.02
C GLU A 184 1.03 0.86 19.18
N VAL A 185 1.12 1.28 17.90
CA VAL A 185 2.34 1.11 17.09
C VAL A 185 3.51 1.87 17.73
N ILE A 186 3.32 3.15 18.04
CA ILE A 186 4.39 3.99 18.64
C ILE A 186 4.89 3.39 19.95
N LYS A 187 3.98 2.89 20.77
CA LYS A 187 4.31 2.26 22.05
C LYS A 187 5.10 0.97 21.90
N ARG A 188 4.76 0.12 20.92
CA ARG A 188 5.33 -1.22 20.79
C ARG A 188 6.51 -1.31 19.83
N ALA A 189 6.52 -0.47 18.80
CA ALA A 189 7.55 -0.42 17.77
C ALA A 189 7.99 1.03 17.49
N PRO A 190 8.56 1.74 18.49
CA PRO A 190 8.88 3.17 18.41
C PRO A 190 9.88 3.49 17.29
N GLU A 191 10.74 2.54 16.94
CA GLU A 191 11.80 2.70 15.93
C GLU A 191 11.39 2.30 14.50
N ALA A 192 10.20 1.68 14.35
CA ALA A 192 9.71 1.27 13.04
C ALA A 192 9.14 2.45 12.26
N LEU A 193 9.34 2.48 10.95
CA LEU A 193 8.69 3.48 10.10
C LEU A 193 7.19 3.24 10.04
N ARG A 194 6.44 4.34 10.08
CA ARG A 194 4.98 4.35 10.07
C ARG A 194 4.42 5.46 9.21
N THR A 195 3.30 5.15 8.57
CA THR A 195 2.59 6.04 7.66
C THR A 195 1.09 5.74 7.66
N MET A 196 0.36 6.47 6.85
CA MET A 196 -1.08 6.27 6.60
C MET A 196 -1.34 6.18 5.11
N HIS A 197 -2.05 5.15 4.67
CA HIS A 197 -2.55 5.02 3.32
C HIS A 197 -3.94 5.67 3.25
N ILE A 198 -4.06 6.76 2.49
CA ILE A 198 -5.27 7.57 2.43
C ILE A 198 -6.04 7.31 1.14
N ASN A 199 -7.33 7.60 1.16
CA ASN A 199 -8.23 7.37 0.03
C ASN A 199 -7.81 8.18 -1.21
N ARG A 200 -8.17 7.65 -2.36
CA ARG A 200 -7.93 8.21 -3.68
C ARG A 200 -8.27 9.71 -3.75
N GLY A 201 -7.30 10.49 -4.21
CA GLY A 201 -7.45 11.94 -4.39
C GLY A 201 -7.62 12.73 -3.09
N ASN A 202 -7.52 12.08 -1.93
CA ASN A 202 -7.62 12.78 -0.65
C ASN A 202 -6.37 13.63 -0.42
N ARG A 203 -6.59 14.87 0.03
CA ARG A 203 -5.55 15.86 0.33
C ARG A 203 -5.41 16.12 1.82
N THR A 204 -6.25 15.48 2.64
CA THR A 204 -6.36 15.82 4.06
C THR A 204 -5.77 14.73 4.94
N ILE A 205 -4.74 15.10 5.69
CA ILE A 205 -4.24 14.32 6.83
C ILE A 205 -4.49 15.17 8.09
N PRO A 206 -5.24 14.66 9.08
CA PRO A 206 -5.47 15.39 10.32
C PRO A 206 -4.16 15.82 10.98
N SER A 207 -4.12 17.07 11.46
CA SER A 207 -2.89 17.70 11.93
C SER A 207 -2.21 16.96 13.08
N GLN A 208 -2.98 16.28 13.93
CA GLN A 208 -2.45 15.47 15.03
C GLN A 208 -1.57 14.29 14.60
N TYR A 209 -1.66 13.87 13.33
CA TYR A 209 -0.83 12.78 12.80
C TYR A 209 0.47 13.27 12.17
N LEU A 210 0.52 14.51 11.68
CA LEU A 210 1.62 14.98 10.83
C LEU A 210 3.01 14.81 11.46
N GLU A 211 3.16 15.12 12.76
CA GLU A 211 4.44 14.97 13.47
C GLU A 211 4.75 13.52 13.87
N ARG A 212 3.78 12.62 13.77
CA ARG A 212 3.85 11.25 14.25
C ARG A 212 4.08 10.23 13.12
N LEU A 213 3.92 10.66 11.87
CA LEU A 213 4.21 9.88 10.68
C LEU A 213 5.65 10.14 10.23
N ASP A 214 6.31 9.13 9.68
CA ASP A 214 7.67 9.25 9.16
C ASP A 214 7.68 9.68 7.70
N PHE A 215 6.66 9.36 6.94
CA PHE A 215 6.50 9.71 5.52
C PHE A 215 5.02 9.74 5.13
N TYR A 216 4.73 10.25 3.95
CA TYR A 216 3.37 10.31 3.40
C TYR A 216 3.17 9.29 2.29
N MET A 217 2.02 8.64 2.31
CA MET A 217 1.46 7.89 1.19
C MET A 217 0.27 8.65 0.61
N PHE A 218 0.16 8.63 -0.70
CA PHE A 218 -0.99 9.15 -1.43
C PHE A 218 -1.31 8.23 -2.60
N GLN A 219 -2.52 8.36 -3.15
CA GLN A 219 -2.95 7.60 -4.31
C GLN A 219 -3.77 8.45 -5.29
N PRO A 220 -3.42 8.46 -6.59
CA PRO A 220 -4.30 8.97 -7.64
C PRO A 220 -5.47 8.03 -7.92
N GLY A 221 -5.28 6.73 -7.65
CA GLY A 221 -6.29 5.68 -7.81
C GLY A 221 -6.50 5.24 -9.26
N HIS A 222 -7.61 4.52 -9.48
CA HIS A 222 -7.85 3.75 -10.70
C HIS A 222 -8.94 4.35 -11.59
N ASN A 223 -9.25 5.62 -11.47
CA ASN A 223 -10.21 6.29 -12.33
C ASN A 223 -9.50 7.15 -13.34
N TYR A 224 -10.01 7.17 -14.58
CA TYR A 224 -9.45 7.99 -15.64
C TYR A 224 -9.36 9.48 -15.25
N GLU A 225 -10.43 10.01 -14.70
CA GLU A 225 -10.51 11.42 -14.29
C GLU A 225 -9.56 11.76 -13.13
N GLY A 226 -9.12 10.76 -12.37
CA GLY A 226 -8.20 10.94 -11.25
C GLY A 226 -6.72 10.89 -11.63
N GLN A 227 -6.35 10.59 -12.87
CA GLN A 227 -4.95 10.44 -13.25
C GLN A 227 -4.11 11.73 -13.05
N PRO A 228 -4.64 12.95 -13.24
CA PRO A 228 -3.91 14.19 -12.88
C PRO A 228 -3.52 14.29 -11.40
N GLU A 229 -4.20 13.56 -10.50
CA GLU A 229 -3.86 13.54 -9.09
C GLU A 229 -2.47 12.94 -8.81
N ALA A 230 -1.91 12.20 -9.77
CA ALA A 230 -0.56 11.67 -9.68
C ALA A 230 0.51 12.77 -9.47
N TRP A 231 0.27 13.97 -10.01
CA TRP A 231 1.17 15.11 -9.85
C TRP A 231 0.58 16.26 -9.01
N HIS A 232 -0.74 16.40 -8.94
CA HIS A 232 -1.37 17.40 -8.06
C HIS A 232 -1.15 17.10 -6.57
N LEU A 233 -1.36 15.84 -6.15
CA LEU A 233 -1.26 15.47 -4.73
C LEU A 233 0.13 15.73 -4.13
N PRO A 234 1.26 15.36 -4.77
CA PRO A 234 2.58 15.72 -4.25
C PRO A 234 2.77 17.23 -4.08
N GLN A 235 2.31 18.03 -5.05
CA GLN A 235 2.41 19.48 -4.98
C GLN A 235 1.58 20.06 -3.85
N ASP A 236 0.36 19.56 -3.64
CA ASP A 236 -0.50 19.96 -2.52
C ASP A 236 0.13 19.59 -1.17
N PHE A 237 0.77 18.42 -1.08
CA PHE A 237 1.45 17.98 0.16
C PHE A 237 2.68 18.84 0.45
N ILE A 238 3.47 19.19 -0.57
CA ILE A 238 4.62 20.10 -0.42
C ILE A 238 4.16 21.47 0.05
N ALA A 239 3.04 21.96 -0.46
CA ALA A 239 2.53 23.30 -0.11
C ALA A 239 1.91 23.38 1.28
N ASN A 240 1.34 22.30 1.80
CA ASN A 240 0.48 22.33 2.98
C ASN A 240 1.02 21.56 4.20
N TYR A 241 2.02 20.71 4.04
CA TYR A 241 2.49 19.81 5.11
C TYR A 241 3.98 19.97 5.39
N PRO A 242 4.45 19.59 6.60
CA PRO A 242 5.88 19.47 6.89
C PRO A 242 6.56 18.57 5.87
N LYS A 243 7.79 18.92 5.47
CA LYS A 243 8.57 18.14 4.52
C LYS A 243 8.82 16.73 5.06
N LYS A 244 8.42 15.73 4.29
CA LYS A 244 8.66 14.29 4.55
C LYS A 244 8.78 13.56 3.22
N PRO A 245 9.40 12.37 3.20
CA PRO A 245 9.37 11.50 2.02
C PRO A 245 7.93 11.24 1.58
N MET A 246 7.70 11.17 0.26
CA MET A 246 6.40 10.88 -0.31
C MET A 246 6.49 9.67 -1.24
N VAL A 247 5.52 8.76 -1.08
CA VAL A 247 5.38 7.54 -1.88
C VAL A 247 4.02 7.55 -2.58
N ASN A 248 4.01 7.38 -3.90
CA ASN A 248 2.78 7.02 -4.61
C ASN A 248 2.47 5.55 -4.31
N SER A 249 1.59 5.33 -3.34
CA SER A 249 1.31 4.01 -2.79
C SER A 249 0.29 3.20 -3.58
N GLU A 250 -0.46 3.86 -4.48
CA GLU A 250 -1.49 3.21 -5.29
C GLU A 250 -1.79 4.03 -6.55
N PRO A 251 -0.91 4.00 -7.57
CA PRO A 251 -1.21 4.52 -8.90
C PRO A 251 -2.25 3.64 -9.58
N CYS A 252 -2.65 3.97 -10.80
CA CYS A 252 -3.49 3.07 -11.59
C CYS A 252 -2.81 1.70 -11.75
N TYR A 253 -3.59 0.63 -11.56
CA TYR A 253 -3.08 -0.74 -11.72
C TYR A 253 -3.09 -1.16 -13.18
N GLU A 254 -2.03 -1.83 -13.60
CA GLU A 254 -1.94 -2.35 -14.97
C GLU A 254 -3.08 -3.34 -15.25
N GLN A 255 -3.75 -3.11 -16.37
CA GLN A 255 -4.92 -3.87 -16.85
C GLN A 255 -6.20 -3.73 -15.99
N MET A 256 -6.25 -2.81 -15.02
CA MET A 256 -7.50 -2.47 -14.36
C MET A 256 -8.37 -1.60 -15.25
N GLY A 257 -9.69 -1.78 -15.19
CA GLY A 257 -10.64 -0.94 -15.91
C GLY A 257 -10.57 0.53 -15.45
N ALA A 258 -10.50 1.46 -16.38
CA ALA A 258 -10.27 2.88 -16.07
C ALA A 258 -11.47 3.58 -15.43
N SER A 259 -12.67 3.01 -15.53
CA SER A 259 -13.91 3.47 -14.89
C SER A 259 -15.03 2.48 -15.19
N ARG A 260 -16.07 2.46 -14.36
CA ARG A 260 -17.26 1.62 -14.57
C ARG A 260 -18.00 1.87 -15.89
N ASN A 261 -17.80 3.05 -16.49
CA ASN A 261 -18.53 3.46 -17.70
C ASN A 261 -17.62 3.66 -18.91
N VAL A 262 -16.34 3.28 -18.82
CA VAL A 262 -15.34 3.46 -19.88
C VAL A 262 -14.74 2.10 -20.23
N TYR A 263 -14.96 1.64 -21.45
CA TYR A 263 -14.40 0.39 -21.97
C TYR A 263 -12.92 0.56 -22.31
N TRP A 264 -12.10 0.74 -21.28
CA TRP A 264 -10.67 0.90 -21.42
C TRP A 264 -9.97 0.38 -20.17
N ARG A 265 -8.78 -0.19 -20.33
CA ARG A 265 -7.94 -0.66 -19.25
C ARG A 265 -6.63 0.12 -19.25
N PHE A 266 -6.12 0.40 -18.08
CA PHE A 266 -4.82 1.04 -17.93
C PHE A 266 -3.73 0.15 -18.51
N THR A 267 -2.94 0.72 -19.42
CA THR A 267 -1.80 0.06 -20.04
C THR A 267 -0.52 0.26 -19.23
N ALA A 268 0.55 -0.44 -19.58
CA ALA A 268 1.88 -0.19 -19.02
C ALA A 268 2.31 1.27 -19.17
N GLN A 269 1.96 1.91 -20.29
CA GLN A 269 2.27 3.32 -20.54
C GLN A 269 1.54 4.25 -19.57
N ASP A 270 0.27 4.00 -19.28
CA ASP A 270 -0.51 4.80 -18.34
C ASP A 270 0.06 4.69 -16.93
N CYS A 271 0.37 3.48 -16.50
CA CYS A 271 1.00 3.24 -15.20
C CYS A 271 2.36 3.93 -15.09
N ARG A 272 3.19 3.84 -16.12
CA ARG A 272 4.48 4.53 -16.19
C ARG A 272 4.31 6.05 -16.14
N ALA A 273 3.37 6.61 -16.90
CA ALA A 273 3.07 8.05 -16.90
C ALA A 273 2.66 8.51 -15.49
N SER A 274 1.76 7.77 -14.82
CA SER A 274 1.30 8.09 -13.47
C SER A 274 2.45 8.18 -12.47
N VAL A 275 3.37 7.20 -12.45
CA VAL A 275 4.45 7.21 -11.46
C VAL A 275 5.55 8.23 -11.77
N TRP A 276 5.91 8.43 -13.04
CA TRP A 276 6.85 9.49 -13.39
C TRP A 276 6.30 10.88 -13.10
N SER A 277 5.00 11.10 -13.34
CA SER A 277 4.33 12.34 -12.94
C SER A 277 4.45 12.60 -11.44
N SER A 278 4.27 11.58 -10.62
CA SER A 278 4.42 11.68 -9.16
C SER A 278 5.86 12.00 -8.74
N ILE A 279 6.83 11.31 -9.33
CA ILE A 279 8.25 11.51 -9.01
C ILE A 279 8.69 12.93 -9.39
N LEU A 280 8.37 13.38 -10.59
CA LEU A 280 8.74 14.70 -11.10
C LEU A 280 7.99 15.83 -10.36
N ALA A 281 6.84 15.53 -9.76
CA ALA A 281 6.12 16.44 -8.89
C ALA A 281 6.64 16.45 -7.43
N GLY A 282 7.73 15.72 -7.13
CA GLY A 282 8.39 15.73 -5.83
C GLY A 282 8.18 14.48 -4.96
N ALA A 283 7.39 13.50 -5.39
CA ALA A 283 7.21 12.23 -4.68
C ALA A 283 8.31 11.22 -5.06
N SER A 284 9.56 11.58 -4.80
CA SER A 284 10.73 10.84 -5.26
C SER A 284 11.23 9.74 -4.30
N ALA A 285 10.53 9.51 -3.17
CA ALA A 285 10.90 8.46 -2.21
C ALA A 285 10.55 7.06 -2.68
N GLY A 286 9.55 6.94 -3.56
CA GLY A 286 9.20 5.65 -4.13
C GLY A 286 7.84 5.57 -4.79
N VAL A 287 7.61 4.43 -5.38
CA VAL A 287 6.39 4.09 -6.12
C VAL A 287 5.95 2.67 -5.80
N THR A 288 4.67 2.41 -5.96
CA THR A 288 4.08 1.09 -5.83
C THR A 288 3.49 0.66 -7.16
N TYR A 289 3.74 -0.55 -7.56
CA TYR A 289 3.11 -1.17 -8.72
C TYR A 289 1.85 -1.92 -8.29
N GLY A 290 0.89 -2.01 -9.17
CA GLY A 290 -0.27 -2.86 -8.99
C GLY A 290 -0.66 -3.53 -10.30
N ALA A 291 -1.14 -4.76 -10.22
CA ALA A 291 -1.62 -5.54 -11.35
C ALA A 291 -3.02 -6.06 -11.07
N HIS A 292 -3.94 -5.89 -12.02
CA HIS A 292 -5.34 -6.26 -11.86
C HIS A 292 -5.52 -7.78 -11.88
N GLY A 293 -5.42 -8.36 -10.68
CA GLY A 293 -5.48 -9.79 -10.42
C GLY A 293 -4.46 -10.26 -9.37
N VAL A 294 -3.42 -9.47 -9.06
CA VAL A 294 -2.53 -9.73 -7.92
C VAL A 294 -3.10 -9.17 -6.62
N TRP A 295 -3.56 -7.94 -6.63
CA TRP A 295 -4.01 -7.25 -5.41
C TRP A 295 -5.14 -8.01 -4.67
N ASN A 296 -6.05 -8.64 -5.41
CA ASN A 296 -7.18 -9.43 -4.91
C ASN A 296 -6.97 -10.95 -5.03
N TRP A 297 -5.83 -11.38 -5.58
CA TRP A 297 -5.42 -12.76 -5.81
C TRP A 297 -6.38 -13.57 -6.66
N GLN A 298 -6.57 -13.14 -7.91
CA GLN A 298 -7.42 -13.82 -8.89
C GLN A 298 -6.84 -15.18 -9.33
N THR A 299 -7.61 -16.24 -9.16
CA THR A 299 -7.27 -17.60 -9.58
C THR A 299 -8.25 -18.12 -10.63
N SER A 300 -7.96 -19.27 -11.23
CA SER A 300 -8.92 -19.95 -12.12
C SER A 300 -10.18 -20.45 -11.42
N LYS A 301 -10.20 -20.45 -10.08
CA LYS A 301 -11.34 -20.86 -9.25
C LYS A 301 -12.13 -19.68 -8.70
N SER A 302 -11.64 -18.45 -8.88
CA SER A 302 -12.30 -17.26 -8.38
C SER A 302 -13.64 -17.06 -9.07
N GLN A 303 -14.66 -16.75 -8.24
CA GLN A 303 -16.04 -16.54 -8.66
C GLN A 303 -16.46 -15.07 -8.51
N GLY A 304 -15.49 -14.15 -8.47
CA GLY A 304 -15.68 -12.75 -8.18
C GLY A 304 -15.22 -12.39 -6.76
N SER A 305 -15.37 -11.13 -6.39
CA SER A 305 -15.08 -10.64 -5.05
C SER A 305 -16.33 -10.65 -4.17
N VAL A 306 -16.14 -10.45 -2.85
CA VAL A 306 -17.23 -10.38 -1.87
C VAL A 306 -18.26 -9.31 -2.23
N LEU A 307 -17.83 -8.17 -2.78
CA LEU A 307 -18.71 -7.05 -3.18
C LEU A 307 -18.96 -6.96 -4.69
N GLY A 308 -18.49 -7.94 -5.47
CA GLY A 308 -18.51 -7.86 -6.91
C GLY A 308 -17.38 -7.01 -7.48
N GLU A 309 -17.24 -7.03 -8.79
CA GLU A 309 -16.14 -6.35 -9.49
C GLU A 309 -16.61 -5.02 -10.06
N GLY A 310 -15.91 -3.95 -9.72
CA GLY A 310 -16.22 -2.60 -10.21
C GLY A 310 -15.34 -2.14 -11.37
N PHE A 311 -14.29 -2.90 -11.74
CA PHE A 311 -13.21 -2.48 -12.63
C PHE A 311 -12.88 -3.50 -13.71
N ASP A 312 -13.86 -4.16 -14.29
CA ASP A 312 -13.74 -5.29 -15.21
C ASP A 312 -13.17 -6.56 -14.54
N MET A 313 -13.24 -7.67 -15.29
CA MET A 313 -12.75 -8.95 -14.80
C MET A 313 -11.23 -8.92 -14.61
N PRO A 314 -10.72 -9.25 -13.41
CA PRO A 314 -9.29 -9.37 -13.18
C PRO A 314 -8.65 -10.50 -14.02
N PHE A 315 -7.38 -10.35 -14.34
CA PHE A 315 -6.57 -11.42 -14.90
C PHE A 315 -6.16 -12.41 -13.80
N ARG A 316 -5.83 -13.64 -14.18
CA ARG A 316 -5.23 -14.56 -13.21
C ARG A 316 -3.89 -14.02 -12.73
N TRP A 317 -3.58 -14.20 -11.47
CA TRP A 317 -2.36 -13.66 -10.86
C TRP A 317 -1.08 -14.06 -11.60
N GLN A 318 -1.03 -15.31 -12.15
CA GLN A 318 0.13 -15.76 -12.93
C GLN A 318 0.32 -14.95 -14.23
N GLU A 319 -0.77 -14.56 -14.87
CA GLU A 319 -0.74 -13.71 -16.07
C GLU A 319 -0.26 -12.31 -15.70
N CYS A 320 -0.72 -11.77 -14.56
CA CYS A 320 -0.31 -10.47 -14.05
C CYS A 320 1.18 -10.36 -13.75
N LEU A 321 1.83 -11.46 -13.35
CA LEU A 321 3.29 -11.47 -13.13
C LEU A 321 4.10 -11.31 -14.43
N GLN A 322 3.46 -11.40 -15.59
CA GLN A 322 4.09 -11.25 -16.91
C GLN A 322 3.81 -9.87 -17.54
N PHE A 323 3.05 -9.00 -16.90
CA PHE A 323 2.76 -7.67 -17.41
C PHE A 323 4.03 -6.85 -17.60
N ALA A 324 4.05 -6.04 -18.67
CA ALA A 324 5.26 -5.34 -19.08
C ALA A 324 5.62 -4.16 -18.18
N GLY A 325 4.62 -3.46 -17.64
CA GLY A 325 4.83 -2.23 -16.88
C GLY A 325 5.68 -2.38 -15.64
N VAL A 326 5.69 -3.56 -15.01
CA VAL A 326 6.54 -3.82 -13.83
C VAL A 326 8.02 -3.57 -14.10
N TRP A 327 8.52 -3.88 -15.30
CA TRP A 327 9.91 -3.67 -15.70
C TRP A 327 10.24 -2.19 -15.89
N ASP A 328 9.26 -1.40 -16.34
CA ASP A 328 9.40 0.06 -16.42
C ASP A 328 9.59 0.68 -15.03
N PHE A 329 8.86 0.17 -14.02
CA PHE A 329 9.01 0.59 -12.63
C PHE A 329 10.39 0.17 -12.05
N GLY A 330 10.84 -1.05 -12.31
CA GLY A 330 12.15 -1.53 -11.88
C GLY A 330 13.33 -0.71 -12.44
N ALA A 331 13.13 -0.02 -13.58
CA ALA A 331 14.15 0.85 -14.17
C ALA A 331 14.24 2.24 -13.51
N ILE A 332 13.24 2.68 -12.72
CA ILE A 332 13.15 4.04 -12.18
C ILE A 332 14.36 4.38 -11.31
N GLU A 333 14.70 3.52 -10.36
CA GLU A 333 15.84 3.74 -9.48
C GLU A 333 17.15 3.91 -10.25
N HIS A 334 17.38 3.11 -11.30
CA HIS A 334 18.57 3.23 -12.15
C HIS A 334 18.62 4.55 -12.91
N VAL A 335 17.47 5.03 -13.40
CA VAL A 335 17.39 6.32 -14.07
C VAL A 335 17.71 7.45 -13.11
N LEU A 336 17.09 7.46 -11.92
CA LEU A 336 17.33 8.47 -10.89
C LEU A 336 18.81 8.46 -10.44
N ALA A 337 19.38 7.29 -10.20
CA ALA A 337 20.78 7.13 -9.83
C ALA A 337 21.71 7.64 -10.96
N GLY A 338 21.41 7.35 -12.21
CA GLY A 338 22.15 7.84 -13.37
C GLY A 338 22.11 9.38 -13.52
N LEU A 339 21.06 10.01 -13.02
CA LEU A 339 20.93 11.47 -12.94
C LEU A 339 21.57 12.05 -11.67
N GLY A 340 22.09 11.23 -10.76
CA GLY A 340 22.59 11.65 -9.46
C GLY A 340 21.50 12.01 -8.45
N ALA A 341 20.24 11.67 -8.73
CA ALA A 341 19.08 11.95 -7.89
C ALA A 341 18.73 10.71 -7.05
N THR A 342 19.44 10.52 -5.95
CA THR A 342 19.20 9.41 -5.00
C THR A 342 18.79 9.92 -3.62
N ALA A 343 18.44 9.04 -2.72
CA ALA A 343 18.14 9.39 -1.33
C ALA A 343 19.39 9.73 -0.50
N SER A 344 20.61 9.70 -1.05
CA SER A 344 21.81 10.17 -0.36
C SER A 344 21.72 11.64 -0.04
N ASP A 345 22.16 12.06 1.16
CA ASP A 345 22.04 13.44 1.62
C ASP A 345 22.82 14.45 0.78
N ASP A 346 23.88 14.01 0.09
CA ASP A 346 24.70 14.79 -0.82
C ASP A 346 24.30 14.69 -2.30
N ALA A 347 23.26 13.90 -2.62
CA ALA A 347 22.77 13.75 -3.98
C ALA A 347 21.84 14.92 -4.38
N LEU A 348 21.55 15.00 -5.68
CA LEU A 348 20.54 15.95 -6.20
C LEU A 348 19.16 15.58 -5.69
N ALA A 349 18.37 16.57 -5.28
CA ALA A 349 16.98 16.40 -4.99
C ALA A 349 16.14 16.53 -6.28
N VAL A 350 15.09 15.72 -6.40
CA VAL A 350 14.05 15.93 -7.41
C VAL A 350 13.10 16.99 -6.87
N VAL A 351 12.99 18.11 -7.58
CA VAL A 351 12.10 19.20 -7.22
C VAL A 351 11.20 19.55 -8.39
N PRO A 352 9.91 19.86 -8.16
CA PRO A 352 9.03 20.34 -9.19
C PRO A 352 9.55 21.66 -9.76
N ALA A 353 9.48 21.83 -11.06
CA ALA A 353 9.89 23.05 -11.77
C ALA A 353 8.79 23.51 -12.77
N GLN A 354 7.56 23.51 -12.30
CA GLN A 354 6.37 23.82 -13.09
C GLN A 354 6.44 25.21 -13.75
N GLU A 355 7.12 26.15 -13.09
CA GLU A 355 7.36 27.50 -13.61
C GLU A 355 8.23 27.55 -14.85
N LEU A 356 8.93 26.47 -15.20
CA LEU A 356 9.71 26.35 -16.43
C LEU A 356 8.86 25.97 -17.65
N LEU A 357 7.60 25.63 -17.45
CA LEU A 357 6.68 25.23 -18.51
C LEU A 357 5.87 26.45 -18.98
N ASP A 358 5.83 26.66 -20.28
CA ASP A 358 5.10 27.78 -20.89
C ASP A 358 3.58 27.61 -20.79
N ASP A 359 3.10 26.36 -20.74
CA ASP A 359 1.69 26.01 -20.56
C ASP A 359 1.56 24.86 -19.55
N ALA A 360 0.72 25.02 -18.54
CA ALA A 360 0.45 23.99 -17.55
C ALA A 360 -0.08 22.66 -18.16
N ARG A 361 -0.59 22.69 -19.40
CA ARG A 361 -0.97 21.50 -20.17
C ARG A 361 0.21 20.74 -20.77
N GLU A 362 1.38 21.38 -20.84
CA GLU A 362 2.63 20.75 -21.27
C GLU A 362 3.35 20.04 -20.10
N ALA A 363 2.84 20.22 -18.91
CA ALA A 363 3.32 19.56 -17.70
C ALA A 363 2.95 18.08 -17.72
N ILE A 364 3.44 17.33 -18.69
CA ILE A 364 3.48 15.84 -18.78
C ILE A 364 3.03 15.38 -20.16
#